data_5caa463111dd62e281334f26a7fac39a
#
_entry.id   5caa463111dd62e281334f26a7fac39a
#
_cell.length_a   1.000
_cell.length_b   1.000
_cell.length_c   1.000
_cell.angle_alpha   90.00
_cell.angle_beta   90.00
_cell.angle_gamma   90.00
#
_symmetry.space_group_name_H-M   'P 1'
#
loop_
_entity.id
_entity.type
_entity.pdbx_description
1 polymer ?
#
loop_
_entity_poly.entity_id
_entity_poly.type
_entity_poly.pdbx_seq_one_letter_code
_entity_poly.pdbx_strand_id
1 'polypeptide(L)'
;MRIRIIAISLFLLCAFEAFVKAQTPSILLLGKNTTWSSRGMMIMAGGDAGISTNALNVDFLQKSILGGRLEREELKGLYDELPSQSKLGYAVHSDITFLNFADTLFGNPNLGIRASISTNYEGYCDFRPNAFGLVYLGNGDLNPGTINLGEFIYRNQAWQKIGFGLFNKSTLSGFTLSLVAGQSLQSLTLDEAQFYTSSAGDSLSLDVDGVFLRSDANRKGLANGSGLGACIDFDFNLPLSDKSAMMSFSARNLGFVVWNRQTETRTLNTALQWNGLDVTNWLSGATDTLELPSWTDTVRAPGTMKETFKLLPSSFAFRYLKRISSASYIETGCSFFPNRVALPLAYAGMMHLIGSGFSVGERISYGGYGNFALGMEMQWLSRSAWFIRAGSAQLEGWLFKEARGRNLFVNVGKSF
;
A
#
# COMPACT_ATOMS: atom_id res chain seq x y z
N MET A 1 -1.66 -28.32 10.08
CA MET A 1 -1.83 -27.20 11.05
C MET A 1 -0.74 -26.12 10.95
N ARG A 2 0.56 -26.43 10.83
CA ARG A 2 1.63 -25.40 10.69
C ARG A 2 1.63 -24.67 9.34
N ILE A 3 1.23 -25.31 8.24
CA ILE A 3 1.13 -24.68 6.90
C ILE A 3 -0.02 -23.66 6.84
N ARG A 4 -1.14 -23.92 7.51
CA ARG A 4 -2.22 -22.92 7.66
C ARG A 4 -1.74 -21.68 8.41
N ILE A 5 -0.90 -21.86 9.42
CA ILE A 5 -0.32 -20.74 10.19
C ILE A 5 0.64 -19.91 9.32
N ILE A 6 1.43 -20.54 8.44
CA ILE A 6 2.37 -19.84 7.56
C ILE A 6 1.63 -19.11 6.43
N ALA A 7 0.65 -19.73 5.79
CA ALA A 7 -0.19 -19.09 4.77
C ALA A 7 -1.04 -17.97 5.38
N ILE A 8 -1.62 -18.18 6.55
CA ILE A 8 -2.37 -17.18 7.32
C ILE A 8 -1.41 -16.08 7.81
N SER A 9 -0.21 -16.41 8.25
CA SER A 9 0.79 -15.40 8.65
C SER A 9 1.34 -14.61 7.45
N LEU A 10 1.48 -15.21 6.26
CA LEU A 10 1.81 -14.48 5.03
C LEU A 10 0.65 -13.56 4.60
N PHE A 11 -0.58 -14.03 4.70
CA PHE A 11 -1.77 -13.23 4.40
C PHE A 11 -2.05 -12.20 5.50
N LEU A 12 -1.80 -12.53 6.77
CA LEU A 12 -2.01 -11.67 7.94
C LEU A 12 -0.94 -10.58 8.10
N LEU A 13 0.30 -10.83 7.66
CA LEU A 13 1.34 -9.79 7.59
C LEU A 13 1.01 -8.72 6.54
N CYS A 14 0.06 -9.01 5.64
CA CYS A 14 -0.35 -8.12 4.56
C CYS A 14 -1.44 -7.11 4.95
N ALA A 15 -1.99 -7.15 6.13
CA ALA A 15 -3.30 -6.57 6.40
C ALA A 15 -3.33 -5.29 7.24
N PHE A 16 -2.25 -4.56 7.35
CA PHE A 16 -2.31 -3.19 7.85
C PHE A 16 -1.80 -2.23 6.77
N GLU A 17 -2.69 -1.28 6.38
CA GLU A 17 -2.34 0.04 5.89
C GLU A 17 -2.38 0.33 4.38
N ALA A 18 -3.32 1.14 3.93
CA ALA A 18 -3.33 1.75 2.59
C ALA A 18 -3.85 3.20 2.54
N PHE A 19 -3.20 3.92 1.79
CA PHE A 19 -3.37 4.98 0.81
C PHE A 19 -4.27 6.18 1.14
N VAL A 20 -3.66 7.24 1.54
CA VAL A 20 -3.66 8.53 0.83
C VAL A 20 -2.39 9.25 1.22
N LYS A 21 -1.41 9.37 0.32
CA LYS A 21 -0.27 10.25 0.59
C LYS A 21 -0.81 11.63 0.88
N ALA A 22 -0.46 12.16 2.04
CA ALA A 22 -0.80 13.51 2.44
C ALA A 22 -0.30 14.49 1.37
N GLN A 23 -1.20 14.86 0.46
CA GLN A 23 -0.95 15.97 -0.45
C GLN A 23 -0.85 17.23 0.41
N THR A 24 -0.03 18.17 0.01
CA THR A 24 0.07 19.49 0.67
C THR A 24 -1.35 19.99 0.93
N PRO A 25 -1.71 20.29 2.19
CA PRO A 25 -3.09 20.61 2.55
C PRO A 25 -3.66 21.72 1.67
N SER A 26 -4.85 21.53 1.13
CA SER A 26 -5.49 22.47 0.21
C SER A 26 -5.59 23.88 0.80
N ILE A 27 -5.80 23.96 2.12
CA ILE A 27 -5.91 25.22 2.83
C ILE A 27 -4.59 26.00 2.87
N LEU A 28 -3.44 25.31 2.88
CA LEU A 28 -2.13 25.96 2.80
C LEU A 28 -1.87 26.56 1.42
N LEU A 29 -2.47 25.98 0.39
CA LEU A 29 -2.31 26.43 -0.99
C LEU A 29 -3.27 27.57 -1.36
N LEU A 30 -4.44 27.65 -0.72
CA LEU A 30 -5.48 28.64 -1.02
C LEU A 30 -5.58 29.75 0.02
N GLY A 31 -4.90 29.61 1.15
CA GLY A 31 -5.04 30.54 2.28
C GLY A 31 -4.63 31.96 1.90
N LYS A 32 -5.57 32.88 1.92
CA LYS A 32 -5.29 34.32 1.99
C LYS A 32 -4.49 34.71 3.26
N ASN A 33 -4.29 33.76 4.18
CA ASN A 33 -3.57 33.98 5.42
C ASN A 33 -2.08 33.71 5.16
N THR A 34 -1.40 34.71 4.65
CA THR A 34 0.05 34.87 4.52
C THR A 34 0.83 34.69 5.84
N THR A 35 0.17 34.37 6.95
CA THR A 35 0.80 34.20 8.27
C THR A 35 1.78 33.05 8.37
N TRP A 36 1.74 32.07 7.46
CA TRP A 36 2.67 30.94 7.47
C TRP A 36 4.05 31.29 6.94
N SER A 37 4.09 31.95 5.80
CA SER A 37 5.36 32.37 5.18
C SER A 37 6.03 33.53 5.93
N SER A 38 5.28 34.27 6.75
CA SER A 38 5.83 35.36 7.57
C SER A 38 6.54 34.88 8.84
N ARG A 39 6.41 33.60 9.19
CA ARG A 39 6.96 33.04 10.45
C ARG A 39 8.28 32.29 10.28
N GLY A 40 8.90 32.32 9.15
CA GLY A 40 10.25 31.79 8.96
C GLY A 40 10.38 30.27 8.89
N MET A 41 9.72 29.48 9.75
CA MET A 41 9.86 28.02 9.80
C MET A 41 8.53 27.32 10.02
N MET A 42 8.42 26.07 9.52
CA MET A 42 7.28 25.18 9.77
C MET A 42 7.76 23.75 9.95
N ILE A 43 7.24 23.06 10.96
CA ILE A 43 7.41 21.63 11.17
C ILE A 43 6.05 20.96 10.98
N MET A 44 6.02 19.90 10.20
CA MET A 44 4.83 19.06 10.00
C MET A 44 5.19 17.62 10.32
N ALA A 45 4.29 16.91 10.98
CA ALA A 45 4.34 15.48 11.15
C ALA A 45 3.03 14.90 10.60
N GLY A 46 3.13 13.84 9.85
CA GLY A 46 1.98 13.20 9.22
C GLY A 46 2.08 11.69 9.24
N GLY A 47 0.93 11.08 9.08
CA GLY A 47 0.83 9.65 8.87
C GLY A 47 -0.51 9.30 8.27
N ASP A 48 -0.49 8.24 7.50
CA ASP A 48 -1.67 7.62 6.93
C ASP A 48 -1.55 6.10 6.97
N ALA A 49 -2.69 5.47 7.13
CA ALA A 49 -2.83 4.04 7.26
C ALA A 49 -4.14 3.56 6.65
N GLY A 50 -4.11 2.44 5.91
CA GLY A 50 -5.36 1.87 5.41
C GLY A 50 -5.17 0.67 4.47
N ILE A 51 -6.28 0.05 4.12
CA ILE A 51 -6.41 -1.12 3.27
C ILE A 51 -7.55 -0.90 2.28
N SER A 52 -7.38 -1.34 1.05
CA SER A 52 -8.39 -1.24 0.00
C SER A 52 -8.38 -2.47 -0.90
N THR A 53 -9.55 -2.91 -1.34
CA THR A 53 -9.72 -4.09 -2.18
C THR A 53 -10.97 -3.96 -3.04
N ASN A 54 -10.99 -4.63 -4.17
CA ASN A 54 -12.21 -4.76 -4.99
C ASN A 54 -13.01 -6.03 -4.66
N ALA A 55 -12.52 -6.86 -3.74
CA ALA A 55 -12.98 -8.24 -3.55
C ALA A 55 -13.49 -8.51 -2.13
N LEU A 56 -12.67 -8.21 -1.12
CA LEU A 56 -12.89 -8.63 0.27
C LEU A 56 -13.54 -7.50 1.08
N ASN A 57 -14.42 -7.84 2.00
CA ASN A 57 -15.02 -6.86 2.89
C ASN A 57 -14.16 -6.61 4.14
N VAL A 58 -14.43 -5.49 4.82
CA VAL A 58 -13.67 -5.06 6.00
C VAL A 58 -13.85 -6.04 7.17
N ASP A 59 -15.02 -6.67 7.32
CA ASP A 59 -15.26 -7.64 8.39
C ASP A 59 -14.35 -8.86 8.25
N PHE A 60 -14.28 -9.43 7.05
CA PHE A 60 -13.36 -10.54 6.75
C PHE A 60 -11.89 -10.13 7.01
N LEU A 61 -11.48 -8.99 6.50
CA LEU A 61 -10.11 -8.50 6.68
C LEU A 61 -9.80 -8.33 8.17
N GLN A 62 -10.70 -7.73 8.93
CA GLN A 62 -10.54 -7.52 10.37
C GLN A 62 -10.46 -8.86 11.13
N LYS A 63 -11.37 -9.81 10.86
CA LYS A 63 -11.34 -11.14 11.47
C LYS A 63 -10.06 -11.89 11.12
N SER A 64 -9.62 -11.81 9.86
CA SER A 64 -8.39 -12.48 9.41
C SER A 64 -7.15 -11.93 10.10
N ILE A 65 -7.09 -10.61 10.34
CA ILE A 65 -5.94 -9.93 10.94
C ILE A 65 -5.92 -10.07 12.45
N LEU A 66 -7.06 -9.84 13.11
CA LEU A 66 -7.14 -9.80 14.56
C LEU A 66 -7.40 -11.18 15.18
N GLY A 67 -7.49 -12.23 14.37
CA GLY A 67 -7.71 -13.60 14.86
C GLY A 67 -9.17 -13.92 15.19
N GLY A 68 -10.12 -13.32 14.48
CA GLY A 68 -11.55 -13.61 14.60
C GLY A 68 -11.93 -14.98 14.01
N ARG A 69 -13.12 -15.46 14.37
CA ARG A 69 -13.68 -16.69 13.81
C ARG A 69 -14.27 -16.40 12.43
N LEU A 70 -13.86 -17.19 11.44
CA LEU A 70 -14.38 -17.18 10.08
C LEU A 70 -15.28 -18.41 9.91
N GLU A 71 -16.56 -18.19 9.67
CA GLU A 71 -17.51 -19.27 9.44
C GLU A 71 -17.43 -19.73 7.98
N ARG A 72 -17.67 -21.05 7.76
CA ARG A 72 -17.53 -21.66 6.42
C ARG A 72 -18.52 -21.09 5.40
N GLU A 73 -19.75 -20.83 5.83
CA GLU A 73 -20.81 -20.24 5.02
C GLU A 73 -20.45 -18.80 4.59
N GLU A 74 -19.86 -18.03 5.51
CA GLU A 74 -19.35 -16.68 5.21
C GLU A 74 -18.23 -16.73 4.17
N LEU A 75 -17.29 -17.65 4.32
CA LEU A 75 -16.19 -17.85 3.37
C LEU A 75 -16.68 -18.27 1.98
N LYS A 76 -17.71 -19.15 1.91
CA LYS A 76 -18.34 -19.54 0.64
C LYS A 76 -19.03 -18.35 -0.03
N GLY A 77 -19.82 -17.60 0.73
CA GLY A 77 -20.46 -16.39 0.22
C GLY A 77 -19.45 -15.40 -0.35
N LEU A 78 -18.35 -15.16 0.36
CA LEU A 78 -17.26 -14.30 -0.15
C LEU A 78 -16.64 -14.89 -1.42
N TYR A 79 -16.36 -16.19 -1.47
CA TYR A 79 -15.78 -16.85 -2.63
C TYR A 79 -16.65 -16.70 -3.88
N ASP A 80 -17.97 -16.88 -3.74
CA ASP A 80 -18.93 -16.78 -4.83
C ASP A 80 -19.06 -15.36 -5.38
N GLU A 81 -18.77 -14.33 -4.55
CA GLU A 81 -18.81 -12.92 -4.92
C GLU A 81 -17.47 -12.39 -5.46
N LEU A 82 -16.39 -13.16 -5.41
CA LEU A 82 -15.08 -12.69 -5.84
C LEU A 82 -15.08 -12.36 -7.34
N PRO A 83 -14.56 -11.20 -7.76
CA PRO A 83 -14.34 -10.91 -9.16
C PRO A 83 -13.26 -11.85 -9.74
N SER A 84 -13.28 -12.07 -11.05
CA SER A 84 -12.31 -12.91 -11.75
C SER A 84 -10.85 -12.55 -11.46
N GLN A 85 -10.59 -11.27 -11.15
CA GLN A 85 -9.31 -10.75 -10.70
C GLN A 85 -9.53 -9.90 -9.45
N SER A 86 -9.05 -10.40 -8.33
CA SER A 86 -9.20 -9.81 -7.02
C SER A 86 -7.93 -9.07 -6.64
N LYS A 87 -8.08 -7.80 -6.24
CA LYS A 87 -6.96 -6.94 -5.87
C LYS A 87 -7.09 -6.49 -4.42
N LEU A 88 -5.98 -6.49 -3.74
CA LEU A 88 -5.84 -5.98 -2.38
C LEU A 88 -4.59 -5.11 -2.32
N GLY A 89 -4.69 -3.94 -1.72
CA GLY A 89 -3.56 -3.08 -1.44
C GLY A 89 -3.62 -2.52 -0.04
N TYR A 90 -2.45 -2.28 0.53
CA TYR A 90 -2.31 -1.65 1.85
C TYR A 90 -1.04 -0.82 1.91
N ALA A 91 -1.01 0.21 2.75
CA ALA A 91 0.21 0.97 3.07
C ALA A 91 0.12 1.67 4.43
N VAL A 92 1.31 1.88 5.05
CA VAL A 92 1.55 2.83 6.13
C VAL A 92 2.57 3.81 5.66
N HIS A 93 2.27 5.02 5.92
CA HIS A 93 3.20 6.10 5.71
C HIS A 93 3.27 6.98 6.95
N SER A 94 4.46 7.36 7.36
CA SER A 94 4.67 8.40 8.35
C SER A 94 5.80 9.30 7.88
N ASP A 95 5.65 10.60 8.10
CA ASP A 95 6.65 11.58 7.74
C ASP A 95 6.77 12.71 8.77
N ILE A 96 7.97 13.27 8.82
CA ILE A 96 8.24 14.55 9.45
C ILE A 96 8.89 15.44 8.40
N THR A 97 8.31 16.59 8.16
CA THR A 97 8.79 17.56 7.19
C THR A 97 9.06 18.90 7.87
N PHE A 98 10.24 19.42 7.63
CA PHE A 98 10.68 20.75 8.01
C PHE A 98 10.71 21.64 6.77
N LEU A 99 10.11 22.83 6.87
CA LEU A 99 10.13 23.86 5.84
C LEU A 99 10.75 25.14 6.43
N ASN A 100 11.73 25.69 5.72
CA ASN A 100 12.29 26.99 6.06
C ASN A 100 11.89 28.03 5.01
N PHE A 101 11.17 29.04 5.43
CA PHE A 101 10.74 30.19 4.64
C PHE A 101 11.58 31.42 4.91
N ALA A 102 12.44 31.39 5.94
CA ALA A 102 13.34 32.48 6.25
C ALA A 102 14.43 32.59 5.17
N ASP A 103 15.06 33.73 5.12
CA ASP A 103 16.27 34.03 4.35
C ASP A 103 16.15 33.99 2.82
N THR A 104 17.09 34.68 2.22
CA THR A 104 17.32 34.67 0.78
C THR A 104 18.31 33.54 0.46
N LEU A 105 17.87 32.55 -0.31
CA LEU A 105 18.70 31.41 -0.67
C LEU A 105 19.26 31.62 -2.07
N PHE A 106 20.60 31.56 -2.24
CA PHE A 106 21.29 31.82 -3.52
C PHE A 106 20.90 33.16 -4.16
N GLY A 107 20.66 34.18 -3.35
CA GLY A 107 20.21 35.50 -3.84
C GLY A 107 18.73 35.57 -4.23
N ASN A 108 17.96 34.48 -4.09
CA ASN A 108 16.56 34.44 -4.44
C ASN A 108 15.67 34.39 -3.18
N PRO A 109 14.86 35.45 -2.90
CA PRO A 109 14.00 35.51 -1.72
C PRO A 109 12.79 34.57 -1.78
N ASN A 110 12.47 34.04 -2.97
CA ASN A 110 11.33 33.15 -3.17
C ASN A 110 11.65 31.67 -2.95
N LEU A 111 12.92 31.32 -2.74
CA LEU A 111 13.32 29.95 -2.48
C LEU A 111 13.35 29.63 -0.99
N GLY A 112 12.80 28.49 -0.63
CA GLY A 112 12.86 27.89 0.69
C GLY A 112 13.52 26.52 0.67
N ILE A 113 13.89 26.03 1.85
CA ILE A 113 14.51 24.72 2.07
C ILE A 113 13.48 23.76 2.66
N ARG A 114 13.46 22.54 2.15
CA ARG A 114 12.69 21.41 2.70
C ARG A 114 13.65 20.33 3.16
N ALA A 115 13.44 19.81 4.37
CA ALA A 115 14.05 18.58 4.85
C ALA A 115 12.96 17.63 5.32
N SER A 116 13.13 16.34 5.09
CA SER A 116 12.11 15.36 5.48
C SER A 116 12.72 14.02 5.86
N ILE A 117 12.05 13.33 6.77
CA ILE A 117 12.28 11.92 7.06
C ILE A 117 10.95 11.20 6.95
N SER A 118 10.93 10.03 6.32
CA SER A 118 9.71 9.25 6.21
C SER A 118 9.97 7.76 6.30
N THR A 119 8.99 7.04 6.82
CA THR A 119 8.91 5.58 6.80
C THR A 119 7.72 5.18 5.96
N ASN A 120 7.93 4.21 5.10
CA ASN A 120 6.92 3.72 4.18
C ASN A 120 6.89 2.19 4.27
N TYR A 121 5.72 1.66 4.40
CA TYR A 121 5.42 0.25 4.35
C TYR A 121 4.23 0.04 3.44
N GLU A 122 4.35 -0.73 2.40
CA GLU A 122 3.24 -0.99 1.49
C GLU A 122 3.34 -2.35 0.83
N GLY A 123 2.19 -2.88 0.49
CA GLY A 123 2.10 -4.10 -0.26
C GLY A 123 0.79 -4.23 -1.00
N TYR A 124 0.76 -5.22 -1.89
CA TYR A 124 -0.41 -5.55 -2.65
C TYR A 124 -0.43 -7.04 -3.02
N CYS A 125 -1.62 -7.51 -3.29
CA CYS A 125 -1.88 -8.83 -3.80
C CYS A 125 -2.87 -8.73 -4.96
N ASP A 126 -2.62 -9.48 -6.02
CA ASP A 126 -3.50 -9.69 -7.16
C ASP A 126 -3.69 -11.19 -7.31
N PHE A 127 -4.94 -11.67 -7.30
CA PHE A 127 -5.21 -13.10 -7.24
C PHE A 127 -6.54 -13.49 -7.89
N ARG A 128 -6.62 -14.72 -8.36
CA ARG A 128 -7.87 -15.32 -8.84
C ARG A 128 -8.68 -15.92 -7.69
N PRO A 129 -10.03 -16.07 -7.81
CA PRO A 129 -10.88 -16.66 -6.79
C PRO A 129 -10.39 -18.02 -6.29
N ASN A 130 -9.89 -18.88 -7.16
CA ASN A 130 -9.39 -20.20 -6.81
C ASN A 130 -8.26 -20.17 -5.77
N ALA A 131 -7.42 -19.14 -5.77
CA ALA A 131 -6.36 -18.98 -4.77
C ALA A 131 -6.96 -18.73 -3.37
N PHE A 132 -8.00 -17.91 -3.28
CA PHE A 132 -8.77 -17.73 -2.05
C PHE A 132 -9.48 -19.01 -1.61
N GLY A 133 -10.17 -19.68 -2.56
CA GLY A 133 -10.86 -20.93 -2.31
C GLY A 133 -9.93 -22.00 -1.74
N LEU A 134 -8.75 -22.20 -2.36
CA LEU A 134 -7.79 -23.18 -1.89
C LEU A 134 -7.27 -22.87 -0.48
N VAL A 135 -7.04 -21.60 -0.15
CA VAL A 135 -6.50 -21.18 1.16
C VAL A 135 -7.53 -21.30 2.27
N TYR A 136 -8.76 -20.86 2.02
CA TYR A 136 -9.78 -20.72 3.07
C TYR A 136 -10.81 -21.83 3.10
N LEU A 137 -11.21 -22.40 1.96
CA LEU A 137 -12.18 -23.49 1.87
C LEU A 137 -11.49 -24.86 1.77
N GLY A 138 -10.27 -24.90 1.20
CA GLY A 138 -9.52 -26.12 0.93
C GLY A 138 -9.93 -26.77 -0.39
N ASN A 139 -9.17 -27.79 -0.81
CA ASN A 139 -9.39 -28.48 -2.06
C ASN A 139 -10.69 -29.31 -2.15
N GLY A 140 -11.24 -29.70 -1.02
CA GLY A 140 -12.49 -30.49 -0.96
C GLY A 140 -13.74 -29.72 -1.37
N ASP A 141 -13.75 -28.39 -1.26
CA ASP A 141 -14.88 -27.54 -1.69
C ASP A 141 -14.73 -27.04 -3.13
N LEU A 142 -13.53 -27.18 -3.70
CA LEU A 142 -13.29 -26.90 -5.10
C LEU A 142 -13.58 -28.16 -5.91
N ASN A 143 -14.20 -27.97 -7.08
CA ASN A 143 -14.53 -29.10 -7.95
C ASN A 143 -13.29 -29.98 -8.21
N PRO A 144 -13.43 -31.34 -8.21
CA PRO A 144 -12.37 -32.22 -8.64
C PRO A 144 -11.87 -31.84 -10.03
N GLY A 145 -10.57 -31.96 -10.23
CA GLY A 145 -9.91 -31.58 -11.49
C GLY A 145 -8.85 -30.52 -11.31
N THR A 146 -8.47 -29.86 -12.37
CA THR A 146 -7.44 -28.84 -12.38
C THR A 146 -8.03 -27.45 -12.12
N ILE A 147 -7.53 -26.76 -11.12
CA ILE A 147 -7.83 -25.35 -10.85
C ILE A 147 -6.64 -24.48 -11.16
N ASN A 148 -6.90 -23.32 -11.77
CA ASN A 148 -5.87 -22.35 -12.13
C ASN A 148 -5.66 -21.38 -10.94
N LEU A 149 -4.42 -21.33 -10.45
CA LEU A 149 -3.93 -20.41 -9.39
C LEU A 149 -2.96 -19.37 -9.96
N GLY A 150 -2.66 -19.43 -11.27
CA GLY A 150 -1.73 -18.53 -11.95
C GLY A 150 -2.21 -17.09 -12.00
N GLU A 151 -1.39 -16.22 -12.55
CA GLU A 151 -1.59 -14.75 -12.50
C GLU A 151 -1.69 -14.22 -11.06
N PHE A 152 -0.94 -14.85 -10.14
CA PHE A 152 -0.86 -14.40 -8.76
C PHE A 152 0.33 -13.48 -8.57
N ILE A 153 0.08 -12.29 -8.05
CA ILE A 153 1.13 -11.33 -7.72
C ILE A 153 0.97 -10.93 -6.26
N TYR A 154 2.05 -11.11 -5.50
CA TYR A 154 2.17 -10.57 -4.15
C TYR A 154 3.45 -9.75 -4.05
N ARG A 155 3.36 -8.57 -3.48
CA ARG A 155 4.50 -7.73 -3.15
C ARG A 155 4.29 -7.03 -1.84
N ASN A 156 5.33 -7.04 -1.03
CA ASN A 156 5.40 -6.32 0.23
C ASN A 156 6.78 -5.69 0.36
N GLN A 157 6.84 -4.42 0.71
CA GLN A 157 8.10 -3.73 0.90
C GLN A 157 8.02 -2.60 1.92
N ALA A 158 9.14 -2.40 2.63
CA ALA A 158 9.32 -1.32 3.57
C ALA A 158 10.62 -0.57 3.26
N TRP A 159 10.57 0.75 3.38
CA TRP A 159 11.75 1.60 3.21
C TRP A 159 11.61 2.90 4.00
N GLN A 160 12.75 3.52 4.24
CA GLN A 160 12.84 4.83 4.87
C GLN A 160 13.54 5.79 3.93
N LYS A 161 13.21 7.07 4.05
CA LYS A 161 13.83 8.15 3.28
C LYS A 161 14.28 9.27 4.21
N ILE A 162 15.46 9.80 3.90
CA ILE A 162 15.90 11.11 4.40
C ILE A 162 16.07 12.01 3.18
N GLY A 163 15.27 13.05 3.11
CA GLY A 163 15.19 13.93 1.94
C GLY A 163 15.58 15.35 2.25
N PHE A 164 16.18 15.98 1.23
CA PHE A 164 16.51 17.39 1.23
C PHE A 164 16.12 18.00 -0.12
N GLY A 165 15.52 19.20 -0.09
CA GLY A 165 15.00 19.81 -1.31
C GLY A 165 14.79 21.30 -1.21
N LEU A 166 14.39 21.86 -2.34
CA LEU A 166 14.10 23.27 -2.52
C LEU A 166 12.64 23.44 -2.92
N PHE A 167 12.05 24.53 -2.49
CA PHE A 167 10.69 24.87 -2.90
C PHE A 167 10.50 26.38 -3.08
N ASN A 168 9.54 26.73 -3.91
CA ASN A 168 9.09 28.11 -4.07
C ASN A 168 8.14 28.47 -2.93
N LYS A 169 8.44 29.51 -2.15
CA LYS A 169 7.69 29.92 -0.95
C LYS A 169 6.25 30.33 -1.26
N SER A 170 5.99 30.88 -2.44
CA SER A 170 4.66 31.38 -2.80
C SER A 170 3.74 30.29 -3.32
N THR A 171 4.27 29.28 -4.04
CA THR A 171 3.48 28.22 -4.66
C THR A 171 3.63 26.87 -3.94
N LEU A 172 4.65 26.71 -3.08
CA LEU A 172 5.09 25.45 -2.49
C LEU A 172 5.50 24.40 -3.55
N SER A 173 5.72 24.85 -4.79
CA SER A 173 6.28 24.02 -5.85
C SER A 173 7.74 23.73 -5.55
N GLY A 174 8.17 22.50 -5.72
CA GLY A 174 9.55 22.14 -5.43
C GLY A 174 9.87 20.68 -5.68
N PHE A 175 11.06 20.30 -5.31
CA PHE A 175 11.53 18.93 -5.37
C PHE A 175 12.25 18.53 -4.08
N THR A 176 12.34 17.24 -3.84
CA THR A 176 13.08 16.66 -2.73
C THR A 176 13.88 15.47 -3.24
N LEU A 177 15.18 15.51 -3.08
CA LEU A 177 16.08 14.37 -3.30
C LEU A 177 16.23 13.62 -2.00
N SER A 178 16.11 12.30 -2.03
CA SER A 178 16.15 11.47 -0.84
C SER A 178 17.12 10.31 -0.99
N LEU A 179 17.87 10.04 0.05
CA LEU A 179 18.52 8.76 0.26
C LEU A 179 17.47 7.78 0.80
N VAL A 180 17.52 6.55 0.32
CA VAL A 180 16.56 5.50 0.64
C VAL A 180 17.27 4.33 1.29
N ALA A 181 16.80 3.93 2.46
CA ALA A 181 17.20 2.72 3.15
C ALA A 181 16.09 1.67 3.02
N GLY A 182 16.30 0.64 2.19
CA GLY A 182 15.39 -0.50 2.05
C GLY A 182 15.42 -1.36 3.31
N GLN A 183 14.26 -1.60 3.92
CA GLN A 183 14.12 -2.35 5.17
C GLN A 183 13.74 -3.80 4.91
N SER A 184 12.74 -4.04 4.09
CA SER A 184 12.30 -5.37 3.69
C SER A 184 11.69 -5.34 2.29
N LEU A 185 11.87 -6.45 1.58
CA LEU A 185 11.21 -6.73 0.31
C LEU A 185 10.84 -8.21 0.26
N GLN A 186 9.58 -8.49 -0.06
CA GLN A 186 9.10 -9.81 -0.41
C GLN A 186 8.22 -9.69 -1.64
N SER A 187 8.41 -10.55 -2.61
CA SER A 187 7.49 -10.67 -3.74
C SER A 187 7.37 -12.11 -4.19
N LEU A 188 6.18 -12.47 -4.63
CA LEU A 188 5.88 -13.73 -5.27
C LEU A 188 5.07 -13.40 -6.51
N THR A 189 5.54 -13.86 -7.66
CA THR A 189 4.80 -13.81 -8.91
C THR A 189 4.68 -15.24 -9.40
N LEU A 190 3.46 -15.71 -9.61
CA LEU A 190 3.16 -16.99 -10.25
C LEU A 190 2.55 -16.68 -11.62
N ASP A 191 3.32 -16.93 -12.65
CA ASP A 191 2.87 -16.74 -14.04
C ASP A 191 1.91 -17.85 -14.41
N GLU A 192 2.28 -19.11 -14.12
CA GLU A 192 1.43 -20.28 -14.22
C GLU A 192 1.43 -21.04 -12.91
N ALA A 193 0.26 -21.45 -12.45
CA ALA A 193 0.13 -22.35 -11.34
C ALA A 193 -1.17 -23.17 -11.49
N GLN A 194 -1.04 -24.47 -11.50
CA GLN A 194 -2.16 -25.39 -11.63
C GLN A 194 -2.14 -26.37 -10.46
N PHE A 195 -3.28 -26.48 -9.82
CA PHE A 195 -3.48 -27.44 -8.72
C PHE A 195 -4.53 -28.44 -9.15
N TYR A 196 -4.17 -29.71 -9.15
CA TYR A 196 -5.04 -30.81 -9.50
C TYR A 196 -5.43 -31.62 -8.26
N THR A 197 -6.69 -32.00 -8.17
CA THR A 197 -7.21 -32.95 -7.20
C THR A 197 -7.95 -34.05 -7.96
N SER A 198 -7.60 -35.33 -7.71
CA SER A 198 -8.33 -36.45 -8.27
C SER A 198 -9.77 -36.51 -7.76
N SER A 199 -10.66 -37.11 -8.50
CA SER A 199 -12.07 -37.29 -8.10
C SER A 199 -12.25 -38.12 -6.82
N ALA A 200 -11.32 -39.03 -6.52
CA ALA A 200 -11.28 -39.82 -5.30
C ALA A 200 -10.60 -39.07 -4.15
N GLY A 201 -9.95 -37.94 -4.38
CA GLY A 201 -9.18 -37.19 -3.39
C GLY A 201 -7.87 -37.86 -2.95
N ASP A 202 -7.45 -38.92 -3.62
CA ASP A 202 -6.28 -39.74 -3.30
C ASP A 202 -5.01 -39.26 -3.98
N SER A 203 -5.11 -38.42 -4.99
CA SER A 203 -3.94 -37.80 -5.60
C SER A 203 -4.09 -36.30 -5.77
N LEU A 204 -2.98 -35.60 -5.55
CA LEU A 204 -2.84 -34.17 -5.72
C LEU A 204 -1.62 -33.88 -6.60
N SER A 205 -1.72 -32.91 -7.49
CA SER A 205 -0.52 -32.36 -8.13
C SER A 205 -0.55 -30.84 -8.13
N LEU A 206 0.63 -30.26 -8.04
CA LEU A 206 0.85 -28.82 -8.11
C LEU A 206 1.95 -28.56 -9.15
N ASP A 207 1.60 -27.89 -10.23
CA ASP A 207 2.53 -27.41 -11.23
C ASP A 207 2.63 -25.89 -11.11
N VAL A 208 3.86 -25.39 -10.94
CA VAL A 208 4.10 -23.96 -10.62
C VAL A 208 5.25 -23.44 -11.44
N ASP A 209 5.01 -22.32 -12.13
CA ASP A 209 6.04 -21.47 -12.71
C ASP A 209 5.95 -20.06 -12.14
N GLY A 210 7.07 -19.52 -11.66
CA GLY A 210 7.08 -18.22 -11.05
C GLY A 210 8.40 -17.83 -10.42
N VAL A 211 8.38 -16.69 -9.71
CA VAL A 211 9.56 -16.15 -9.03
C VAL A 211 9.20 -15.69 -7.63
N PHE A 212 9.91 -16.20 -6.65
CA PHE A 212 9.91 -15.70 -5.29
C PHE A 212 11.18 -14.90 -5.02
N LEU A 213 11.03 -13.73 -4.41
CA LEU A 213 12.12 -12.86 -4.03
C LEU A 213 11.94 -12.39 -2.58
N ARG A 214 13.01 -12.41 -1.81
CA ARG A 214 13.04 -11.98 -0.42
C ARG A 214 14.35 -11.28 -0.09
N SER A 215 14.27 -10.08 0.48
CA SER A 215 15.44 -9.41 1.04
C SER A 215 15.98 -10.16 2.29
N ASP A 216 17.18 -9.80 2.71
CA ASP A 216 17.82 -10.39 3.89
C ASP A 216 16.89 -10.38 5.12
N ALA A 217 16.52 -11.57 5.57
CA ALA A 217 15.63 -11.75 6.73
C ALA A 217 16.29 -11.43 8.08
N ASN A 218 17.61 -11.39 8.13
CA ASN A 218 18.38 -11.17 9.34
C ASN A 218 18.57 -9.68 9.67
N ARG A 219 18.31 -8.81 8.69
CA ARG A 219 18.42 -7.36 8.86
C ARG A 219 17.04 -6.76 9.12
N LYS A 220 16.89 -6.13 10.28
CA LYS A 220 15.64 -5.47 10.70
C LYS A 220 15.96 -4.15 11.38
N GLY A 221 15.12 -3.14 11.15
CA GLY A 221 15.17 -1.84 11.82
C GLY A 221 15.86 -0.74 11.03
N LEU A 222 15.74 0.46 11.55
CA LEU A 222 16.03 1.75 10.90
C LEU A 222 17.47 1.91 10.43
N ALA A 223 18.43 1.41 11.21
CA ALA A 223 19.87 1.58 10.92
C ALA A 223 20.49 0.36 10.22
N ASN A 224 19.74 -0.73 10.07
CA ASN A 224 20.25 -1.99 9.54
C ASN A 224 19.50 -2.38 8.27
N GLY A 225 19.40 -1.47 7.33
CA GLY A 225 18.71 -1.69 6.06
C GLY A 225 19.34 -2.81 5.23
N SER A 226 18.49 -3.56 4.54
CA SER A 226 18.90 -4.59 3.60
C SER A 226 19.10 -4.07 2.17
N GLY A 227 18.90 -2.77 1.93
CA GLY A 227 19.10 -2.12 0.64
C GLY A 227 19.38 -0.63 0.77
N LEU A 228 20.03 -0.08 -0.25
CA LEU A 228 20.29 1.36 -0.38
C LEU A 228 19.81 1.85 -1.73
N GLY A 229 19.35 3.09 -1.78
CA GLY A 229 18.86 3.69 -3.01
C GLY A 229 18.71 5.21 -2.93
N ALA A 230 18.10 5.74 -3.95
CA ALA A 230 17.78 7.15 -4.05
C ALA A 230 16.43 7.36 -4.73
N CYS A 231 15.76 8.43 -4.38
CA CYS A 231 14.55 8.85 -5.08
C CYS A 231 14.38 10.36 -5.09
N ILE A 232 13.53 10.82 -6.00
CA ILE A 232 13.11 12.20 -6.10
C ILE A 232 11.59 12.29 -5.96
N ASP A 233 11.14 13.28 -5.22
CA ASP A 233 9.74 13.68 -5.11
C ASP A 233 9.57 15.09 -5.69
N PHE A 234 8.47 15.32 -6.42
CA PHE A 234 8.14 16.62 -7.01
C PHE A 234 6.76 17.08 -6.55
N ASP A 235 6.66 18.41 -6.35
CA ASP A 235 5.40 19.13 -6.21
C ASP A 235 5.42 20.31 -7.18
N PHE A 236 4.40 20.40 -8.00
CA PHE A 236 4.20 21.54 -8.88
C PHE A 236 2.79 22.09 -8.70
N ASN A 237 2.68 23.34 -8.25
CA ASN A 237 1.44 24.03 -8.01
C ASN A 237 1.37 25.27 -8.88
N LEU A 238 0.37 25.35 -9.73
CA LEU A 238 0.14 26.44 -10.68
C LEU A 238 -1.14 27.18 -10.31
N PRO A 239 -1.07 28.34 -9.65
CA PRO A 239 -2.22 29.22 -9.49
C PRO A 239 -2.65 29.73 -10.87
N LEU A 240 -3.94 29.64 -11.16
CA LEU A 240 -4.49 30.20 -12.40
C LEU A 240 -4.69 31.71 -12.29
N SER A 241 -4.82 32.38 -13.46
CA SER A 241 -4.72 33.83 -13.59
C SER A 241 -5.69 34.64 -12.72
N ASP A 242 -6.85 34.10 -12.42
CA ASP A 242 -7.85 34.71 -11.54
C ASP A 242 -7.62 34.45 -10.04
N LYS A 243 -6.59 33.66 -9.69
CA LYS A 243 -6.28 33.19 -8.32
C LYS A 243 -7.48 32.50 -7.62
N SER A 244 -8.52 32.18 -8.34
CA SER A 244 -9.68 31.44 -7.83
C SER A 244 -9.52 29.94 -7.98
N ALA A 245 -8.55 29.52 -8.80
CA ALA A 245 -8.28 28.12 -9.07
C ALA A 245 -6.77 27.81 -9.04
N MET A 246 -6.45 26.55 -8.83
CA MET A 246 -5.09 26.03 -8.81
C MET A 246 -5.04 24.63 -9.40
N MET A 247 -4.05 24.40 -10.22
CA MET A 247 -3.69 23.06 -10.67
C MET A 247 -2.46 22.59 -9.91
N SER A 248 -2.46 21.34 -9.48
CA SER A 248 -1.32 20.73 -8.81
C SER A 248 -0.96 19.41 -9.48
N PHE A 249 0.33 19.20 -9.64
CA PHE A 249 0.89 17.92 -10.05
C PHE A 249 1.88 17.47 -8.98
N SER A 250 1.84 16.22 -8.61
CA SER A 250 2.84 15.64 -7.72
C SER A 250 3.31 14.28 -8.24
N ALA A 251 4.60 14.03 -8.06
CA ALA A 251 5.21 12.73 -8.32
C ALA A 251 5.97 12.31 -7.07
N ARG A 252 5.82 11.07 -6.66
CA ARG A 252 6.41 10.52 -5.44
C ARG A 252 7.21 9.26 -5.71
N ASN A 253 8.30 9.10 -4.95
CA ASN A 253 9.16 7.92 -4.97
C ASN A 253 9.67 7.56 -6.37
N LEU A 254 10.01 8.55 -7.20
CA LEU A 254 10.67 8.29 -8.49
C LEU A 254 12.10 7.87 -8.21
N GLY A 255 12.34 6.58 -8.05
CA GLY A 255 13.63 6.10 -7.64
C GLY A 255 13.68 4.59 -7.49
N PHE A 256 14.73 4.13 -6.85
CA PHE A 256 15.07 2.71 -6.77
C PHE A 256 15.73 2.35 -5.44
N VAL A 257 15.79 1.05 -5.18
CA VAL A 257 16.60 0.44 -4.13
C VAL A 257 17.42 -0.69 -4.74
N VAL A 258 18.69 -0.72 -4.43
CA VAL A 258 19.59 -1.85 -4.66
C VAL A 258 19.64 -2.65 -3.37
N TRP A 259 19.02 -3.82 -3.40
CA TRP A 259 18.98 -4.75 -2.28
C TRP A 259 20.30 -5.52 -2.23
N ASN A 260 20.79 -5.80 -1.05
CA ASN A 260 22.12 -6.39 -0.83
C ASN A 260 22.25 -7.81 -1.43
N ARG A 261 23.48 -8.34 -1.44
CA ARG A 261 23.82 -9.64 -1.99
C ARG A 261 23.20 -10.84 -1.25
N GLN A 262 22.60 -10.63 -0.09
CA GLN A 262 21.88 -11.65 0.66
C GLN A 262 20.37 -11.67 0.30
N THR A 263 20.01 -10.98 -0.76
CA THR A 263 18.66 -11.04 -1.31
C THR A 263 18.48 -12.34 -2.06
N GLU A 264 17.55 -13.16 -1.56
CA GLU A 264 17.23 -14.46 -2.11
C GLU A 264 16.27 -14.34 -3.28
N THR A 265 16.61 -14.96 -4.41
CA THR A 265 15.71 -15.13 -5.55
C THR A 265 15.58 -16.62 -5.82
N ARG A 266 14.36 -17.12 -5.87
CA ARG A 266 14.03 -18.51 -6.23
C ARG A 266 13.16 -18.50 -7.47
N THR A 267 13.57 -19.20 -8.50
CA THR A 267 12.70 -19.54 -9.62
C THR A 267 11.94 -20.79 -9.21
N LEU A 268 10.64 -20.72 -9.26
CA LEU A 268 9.72 -21.82 -9.03
C LEU A 268 9.41 -22.41 -10.41
N ASN A 269 9.92 -23.57 -10.70
CA ASN A 269 9.59 -24.35 -11.89
C ASN A 269 9.56 -25.80 -11.44
N THR A 270 8.41 -26.22 -10.93
CA THR A 270 8.32 -27.49 -10.20
C THR A 270 6.93 -28.09 -10.36
N ALA A 271 6.92 -29.37 -10.76
CA ALA A 271 5.75 -30.22 -10.68
C ALA A 271 5.84 -31.12 -9.44
N LEU A 272 4.94 -30.95 -8.51
CA LEU A 272 4.82 -31.76 -7.29
C LEU A 272 3.64 -32.73 -7.45
N GLN A 273 3.84 -33.99 -7.15
CA GLN A 273 2.78 -35.00 -7.11
C GLN A 273 2.73 -35.67 -5.75
N TRP A 274 1.53 -35.92 -5.28
CA TRP A 274 1.28 -36.67 -4.06
C TRP A 274 0.14 -37.66 -4.34
N ASN A 275 0.39 -38.97 -4.12
CA ASN A 275 -0.50 -40.07 -4.45
C ASN A 275 -1.12 -40.72 -3.19
N GLY A 276 -1.31 -39.95 -2.13
CA GLY A 276 -1.86 -40.45 -0.88
C GLY A 276 -0.81 -41.13 0.02
N LEU A 277 -1.26 -41.56 1.18
CA LEU A 277 -0.50 -42.42 2.10
C LEU A 277 -0.97 -43.83 1.90
N ASP A 278 -0.08 -44.75 1.58
CA ASP A 278 -0.41 -46.20 1.66
C ASP A 278 -0.47 -46.63 3.12
N VAL A 279 -1.67 -46.81 3.61
CA VAL A 279 -1.93 -47.24 4.98
C VAL A 279 -2.06 -48.74 5.13
N THR A 280 -1.84 -49.54 4.07
CA THR A 280 -2.01 -51.00 4.09
C THR A 280 -1.09 -51.69 5.09
N ASN A 281 0.06 -51.13 5.41
CA ASN A 281 1.02 -51.66 6.38
C ASN A 281 0.89 -51.11 7.80
N TRP A 282 -0.02 -50.17 8.06
CA TRP A 282 -0.19 -49.56 9.40
C TRP A 282 -0.68 -50.55 10.45
N LEU A 283 -1.50 -51.51 10.05
CA LEU A 283 -2.03 -52.56 10.92
C LEU A 283 -1.03 -53.71 11.22
N SER A 284 0.07 -53.82 10.44
CA SER A 284 1.04 -54.90 10.61
C SER A 284 2.21 -54.53 11.58
N GLY A 285 2.20 -53.37 12.21
CA GLY A 285 3.20 -52.96 13.20
C GLY A 285 4.61 -52.70 12.60
N ALA A 286 4.72 -52.69 11.29
CA ALA A 286 5.95 -52.21 10.62
C ALA A 286 6.02 -50.69 10.79
N THR A 287 6.88 -50.27 11.70
CA THR A 287 7.24 -48.85 11.89
C THR A 287 8.16 -48.38 10.75
N ASP A 288 7.72 -48.54 9.49
CA ASP A 288 8.34 -47.80 8.43
C ASP A 288 7.95 -46.32 8.68
N THR A 289 8.96 -45.55 8.99
CA THR A 289 8.86 -44.11 9.15
C THR A 289 8.00 -43.57 8.03
N LEU A 290 6.88 -42.95 8.38
CA LEU A 290 6.07 -42.15 7.47
C LEU A 290 6.97 -41.06 6.89
N GLU A 291 7.73 -41.38 5.87
CA GLU A 291 8.40 -40.39 5.05
C GLU A 291 7.31 -39.64 4.30
N LEU A 292 6.73 -38.66 4.97
CA LEU A 292 6.02 -37.60 4.27
C LEU A 292 6.98 -37.06 3.21
N PRO A 293 6.63 -37.15 1.90
CA PRO A 293 7.46 -36.55 0.87
C PRO A 293 7.83 -35.16 1.34
N SER A 294 9.11 -34.85 1.34
CA SER A 294 9.61 -33.58 1.87
C SER A 294 9.20 -32.45 0.90
N TRP A 295 7.92 -32.12 0.90
CA TRP A 295 7.39 -30.93 0.21
C TRP A 295 8.24 -29.70 0.48
N THR A 296 8.82 -29.68 1.68
CA THR A 296 9.75 -28.64 2.10
C THR A 296 11.06 -28.67 1.33
N ASP A 297 11.54 -29.81 0.83
CA ASP A 297 12.84 -29.86 0.17
C ASP A 297 12.74 -29.54 -1.32
N THR A 298 11.62 -29.87 -1.96
CA THR A 298 11.38 -29.50 -3.36
C THR A 298 11.03 -28.00 -3.50
N VAL A 299 10.27 -27.45 -2.56
CA VAL A 299 10.02 -25.98 -2.48
C VAL A 299 11.24 -25.25 -1.89
N ARG A 300 12.16 -25.94 -1.24
CA ARG A 300 13.41 -25.44 -0.69
C ARG A 300 14.60 -25.55 -1.64
N ALA A 301 14.40 -25.67 -2.94
CA ALA A 301 15.50 -25.51 -3.88
C ALA A 301 16.29 -24.25 -3.48
N PRO A 302 17.62 -24.34 -3.30
CA PRO A 302 18.42 -23.24 -2.79
C PRO A 302 18.24 -22.03 -3.69
N GLY A 303 17.75 -20.92 -3.09
CA GLY A 303 17.62 -19.67 -3.82
C GLY A 303 18.98 -19.10 -4.19
N THR A 304 19.05 -18.41 -5.30
CA THR A 304 20.26 -17.66 -5.66
C THR A 304 20.31 -16.38 -4.84
N MET A 305 21.39 -16.23 -4.08
CA MET A 305 21.68 -15.00 -3.33
C MET A 305 22.39 -14.01 -4.24
N LYS A 306 21.75 -12.88 -4.53
CA LYS A 306 22.33 -11.85 -5.41
C LYS A 306 21.81 -10.46 -5.09
N GLU A 307 22.63 -9.48 -5.43
CA GLU A 307 22.21 -8.09 -5.44
C GLU A 307 21.05 -7.88 -6.43
N THR A 308 20.03 -7.17 -5.99
CA THR A 308 18.81 -7.03 -6.78
C THR A 308 18.35 -5.57 -6.83
N PHE A 309 18.22 -5.05 -8.04
CA PHE A 309 17.69 -3.73 -8.30
C PHE A 309 16.14 -3.77 -8.39
N LYS A 310 15.48 -2.89 -7.68
CA LYS A 310 14.01 -2.72 -7.76
C LYS A 310 13.62 -1.25 -7.73
N LEU A 311 12.68 -0.90 -8.59
CA LEU A 311 12.05 0.41 -8.55
C LEU A 311 11.17 0.54 -7.29
N LEU A 312 11.17 1.73 -6.70
CA LEU A 312 10.24 2.07 -5.64
C LEU A 312 8.81 2.17 -6.20
N PRO A 313 7.78 1.92 -5.38
CA PRO A 313 6.40 2.17 -5.75
C PRO A 313 6.17 3.66 -5.96
N SER A 314 6.22 4.07 -7.21
CA SER A 314 5.99 5.46 -7.59
C SER A 314 4.50 5.77 -7.68
N SER A 315 4.17 7.05 -7.54
CA SER A 315 2.82 7.57 -7.80
C SER A 315 2.87 8.95 -8.42
N PHE A 316 1.92 9.21 -9.30
CA PHE A 316 1.67 10.51 -9.90
C PHE A 316 0.27 10.94 -9.53
N ALA A 317 0.09 12.19 -9.15
CA ALA A 317 -1.24 12.72 -8.88
C ALA A 317 -1.39 14.09 -9.54
N PHE A 318 -2.56 14.29 -10.12
CA PHE A 318 -3.03 15.55 -10.65
C PHE A 318 -4.24 16.00 -9.84
N ARG A 319 -4.31 17.29 -9.52
CA ARG A 319 -5.41 17.90 -8.77
C ARG A 319 -5.77 19.26 -9.37
N TYR A 320 -7.06 19.50 -9.50
CA TYR A 320 -7.63 20.80 -9.80
C TYR A 320 -8.50 21.22 -8.63
N LEU A 321 -8.29 22.43 -8.14
CA LEU A 321 -8.99 23.03 -7.03
C LEU A 321 -9.53 24.39 -7.48
N LYS A 322 -10.83 24.62 -7.33
CA LYS A 322 -11.47 25.88 -7.73
C LYS A 322 -12.38 26.41 -6.63
N ARG A 323 -12.24 27.67 -6.32
CA ARG A 323 -13.14 28.40 -5.43
C ARG A 323 -14.45 28.69 -6.14
N ILE A 324 -15.58 28.29 -5.59
CA ILE A 324 -16.92 28.51 -6.14
C ILE A 324 -17.71 29.55 -5.36
N SER A 325 -17.37 29.77 -4.09
CA SER A 325 -17.95 30.81 -3.25
C SER A 325 -16.91 31.36 -2.26
N SER A 326 -17.30 32.29 -1.42
CA SER A 326 -16.44 32.77 -0.33
C SER A 326 -16.04 31.67 0.65
N ALA A 327 -16.86 30.64 0.80
CA ALA A 327 -16.69 29.56 1.78
C ALA A 327 -16.55 28.16 1.18
N SER A 328 -16.59 27.98 -0.15
CA SER A 328 -16.61 26.64 -0.75
C SER A 328 -15.66 26.52 -1.93
N TYR A 329 -15.06 25.34 -2.04
CA TYR A 329 -14.16 24.95 -3.13
C TYR A 329 -14.59 23.61 -3.70
N ILE A 330 -14.45 23.43 -5.00
CA ILE A 330 -14.51 22.13 -5.67
C ILE A 330 -13.09 21.60 -5.86
N GLU A 331 -12.91 20.33 -5.61
CA GLU A 331 -11.68 19.60 -5.88
C GLU A 331 -11.95 18.43 -6.82
N THR A 332 -11.14 18.28 -7.85
CA THR A 332 -11.13 17.08 -8.71
C THR A 332 -9.71 16.64 -8.97
N GLY A 333 -9.51 15.36 -9.22
CA GLY A 333 -8.17 14.88 -9.52
C GLY A 333 -8.12 13.41 -9.89
N CYS A 334 -6.90 12.99 -10.21
CA CYS A 334 -6.60 11.58 -10.47
C CYS A 334 -5.20 11.23 -9.97
N SER A 335 -4.99 9.93 -9.73
CA SER A 335 -3.70 9.39 -9.33
C SER A 335 -3.38 8.13 -10.12
N PHE A 336 -2.10 7.93 -10.46
CA PHE A 336 -1.58 6.80 -11.20
C PHE A 336 -0.49 6.11 -10.40
N PHE A 337 -0.42 4.78 -10.52
CA PHE A 337 0.47 3.93 -9.74
C PHE A 337 1.22 2.94 -10.66
N PRO A 338 2.23 3.37 -11.44
CA PRO A 338 2.81 2.57 -12.54
C PRO A 338 3.39 1.22 -12.12
N ASN A 339 3.90 1.12 -10.89
CA ASN A 339 4.58 -0.08 -10.41
C ASN A 339 3.71 -0.91 -9.45
N ARG A 340 2.39 -0.83 -9.59
CA ARG A 340 1.42 -1.52 -8.76
C ARG A 340 0.29 -2.09 -9.62
N VAL A 341 -0.43 -3.07 -9.06
CA VAL A 341 -1.63 -3.65 -9.70
C VAL A 341 -2.89 -2.78 -9.52
N ALA A 342 -2.74 -1.62 -8.87
CA ALA A 342 -3.82 -0.67 -8.67
C ALA A 342 -4.26 -0.01 -9.98
N LEU A 343 -5.55 0.18 -10.13
CA LEU A 343 -6.12 0.98 -11.21
C LEU A 343 -5.84 2.48 -11.00
N PRO A 344 -5.88 3.31 -12.05
CA PRO A 344 -5.94 4.75 -11.86
C PRO A 344 -7.10 5.12 -10.92
N LEU A 345 -6.83 6.07 -10.00
CA LEU A 345 -7.83 6.57 -9.06
C LEU A 345 -8.28 7.94 -9.52
N ALA A 346 -9.58 8.11 -9.79
CA ALA A 346 -10.20 9.41 -10.03
C ALA A 346 -11.05 9.83 -8.84
N TYR A 347 -11.11 11.13 -8.55
CA TYR A 347 -11.93 11.65 -7.47
C TYR A 347 -12.50 13.03 -7.76
N ALA A 348 -13.61 13.33 -7.10
CA ALA A 348 -14.21 14.65 -7.04
C ALA A 348 -14.75 14.91 -5.63
N GLY A 349 -14.70 16.16 -5.19
CA GLY A 349 -15.14 16.52 -3.85
C GLY A 349 -15.37 18.01 -3.69
N MET A 350 -15.85 18.38 -2.52
CA MET A 350 -16.02 19.76 -2.10
C MET A 350 -15.36 19.99 -0.76
N MET A 351 -14.95 21.22 -0.51
CA MET A 351 -14.42 21.67 0.78
C MET A 351 -15.16 22.92 1.20
N HIS A 352 -15.63 22.94 2.43
CA HIS A 352 -16.36 24.04 3.04
C HIS A 352 -15.57 24.67 4.17
N LEU A 353 -15.36 25.98 4.10
CA LEU A 353 -14.75 26.75 5.18
C LEU A 353 -15.84 27.12 6.19
N ILE A 354 -15.63 26.75 7.44
CA ILE A 354 -16.53 27.03 8.56
C ILE A 354 -15.85 28.03 9.48
N GLY A 355 -16.22 29.30 9.38
CA GLY A 355 -15.55 30.37 10.12
C GLY A 355 -14.12 30.65 9.62
N SER A 356 -13.23 31.07 10.51
CA SER A 356 -11.91 31.62 10.14
C SER A 356 -10.78 30.59 10.17
N GLY A 357 -11.02 29.37 10.60
CA GLY A 357 -9.92 28.41 10.76
C GLY A 357 -10.30 26.94 10.68
N PHE A 358 -11.54 26.62 10.44
CA PHE A 358 -11.99 25.24 10.31
C PHE A 358 -12.55 24.98 8.91
N SER A 359 -12.29 23.81 8.35
CA SER A 359 -12.89 23.36 7.11
C SER A 359 -13.23 21.88 7.15
N VAL A 360 -14.26 21.50 6.41
CA VAL A 360 -14.71 20.13 6.20
C VAL A 360 -14.74 19.86 4.70
N GLY A 361 -14.22 18.73 4.29
CA GLY A 361 -14.24 18.26 2.91
C GLY A 361 -14.90 16.90 2.81
N GLU A 362 -15.70 16.73 1.77
CA GLU A 362 -16.23 15.45 1.33
C GLU A 362 -15.73 15.11 -0.05
N ARG A 363 -15.58 13.82 -0.34
CA ARG A 363 -15.04 13.34 -1.61
C ARG A 363 -15.62 11.99 -1.98
N ILE A 364 -15.88 11.81 -3.26
CA ILE A 364 -16.14 10.52 -3.88
C ILE A 364 -14.93 10.14 -4.74
N SER A 365 -14.60 8.86 -4.78
CA SER A 365 -13.50 8.36 -5.61
C SER A 365 -13.84 7.00 -6.22
N TYR A 366 -13.17 6.70 -7.34
CA TYR A 366 -13.30 5.42 -8.04
C TYR A 366 -11.93 4.97 -8.54
N GLY A 367 -11.60 3.69 -8.37
CA GLY A 367 -10.33 3.10 -8.80
C GLY A 367 -9.41 2.73 -7.65
N GLY A 368 -8.09 2.74 -7.87
CA GLY A 368 -7.13 2.23 -6.92
C GLY A 368 -7.18 0.70 -6.83
N TYR A 369 -7.19 0.16 -5.62
CA TYR A 369 -7.43 -1.26 -5.37
C TYR A 369 -8.91 -1.58 -5.15
N GLY A 370 -9.71 -0.58 -4.74
CA GLY A 370 -11.15 -0.68 -4.60
C GLY A 370 -11.90 -0.26 -5.87
N ASN A 371 -13.21 -0.08 -5.72
CA ASN A 371 -14.04 0.47 -6.78
C ASN A 371 -14.46 1.89 -6.40
N PHE A 372 -15.56 2.02 -5.68
CA PHE A 372 -16.12 3.28 -5.21
C PHE A 372 -15.76 3.50 -3.74
N ALA A 373 -15.42 4.74 -3.37
CA ALA A 373 -15.18 5.10 -1.98
C ALA A 373 -15.67 6.52 -1.67
N LEU A 374 -16.10 6.70 -0.42
CA LEU A 374 -16.51 7.98 0.16
C LEU A 374 -15.42 8.46 1.11
N GLY A 375 -14.95 9.67 0.92
CA GLY A 375 -13.96 10.30 1.79
C GLY A 375 -14.54 11.48 2.55
N MET A 376 -14.00 11.70 3.75
CA MET A 376 -14.25 12.90 4.53
C MET A 376 -12.98 13.37 5.20
N GLU A 377 -12.76 14.67 5.22
CA GLU A 377 -11.64 15.27 5.93
C GLU A 377 -12.05 16.51 6.72
N MET A 378 -11.32 16.77 7.78
CA MET A 378 -11.42 17.98 8.58
C MET A 378 -10.05 18.64 8.65
N GLN A 379 -10.02 19.96 8.54
CA GLN A 379 -8.81 20.75 8.72
C GLN A 379 -9.09 21.87 9.72
N TRP A 380 -8.12 22.08 10.59
CA TRP A 380 -8.17 23.16 11.57
C TRP A 380 -6.86 23.95 11.55
N LEU A 381 -7.00 25.26 11.47
CA LEU A 381 -5.92 26.22 11.48
C LEU A 381 -6.13 27.19 12.64
N SER A 382 -5.27 27.14 13.64
CA SER A 382 -5.35 28.01 14.79
C SER A 382 -4.70 29.37 14.54
N ARG A 383 -5.10 30.39 15.32
CA ARG A 383 -4.45 31.71 15.34
C ARG A 383 -3.00 31.64 15.83
N SER A 384 -2.65 30.64 16.63
CA SER A 384 -1.28 30.35 17.09
C SER A 384 -0.43 29.56 16.09
N ALA A 385 -0.93 29.45 14.83
CA ALA A 385 -0.29 28.78 13.70
C ALA A 385 -0.09 27.27 13.86
N TRP A 386 -0.94 26.63 14.63
CA TRP A 386 -1.10 25.19 14.54
C TRP A 386 -1.99 24.83 13.37
N PHE A 387 -1.64 23.76 12.68
CA PHE A 387 -2.41 23.13 11.64
C PHE A 387 -2.68 21.68 12.02
N ILE A 388 -3.92 21.25 11.93
CA ILE A 388 -4.32 19.84 12.08
C ILE A 388 -5.22 19.49 10.90
N ARG A 389 -4.92 18.36 10.27
CA ARG A 389 -5.76 17.75 9.24
C ARG A 389 -5.95 16.28 9.57
N ALA A 390 -7.18 15.80 9.58
CA ALA A 390 -7.50 14.41 9.81
C ALA A 390 -8.68 13.98 8.93
N GLY A 391 -8.73 12.72 8.58
CA GLY A 391 -9.84 12.21 7.76
C GLY A 391 -9.64 10.78 7.29
N SER A 392 -10.59 10.36 6.47
CA SER A 392 -10.59 9.06 5.81
C SER A 392 -10.98 9.25 4.34
N ALA A 393 -10.30 8.57 3.43
CA ALA A 393 -10.71 8.49 2.02
C ALA A 393 -11.69 7.33 1.76
N GLN A 394 -11.95 6.52 2.78
CA GLN A 394 -12.83 5.35 2.77
C GLN A 394 -13.64 5.33 4.07
N LEU A 395 -14.47 6.35 4.25
CA LEU A 395 -15.30 6.56 5.43
C LEU A 395 -16.30 5.42 5.64
N GLU A 396 -16.81 4.84 4.54
CA GLU A 396 -17.71 3.70 4.54
C GLU A 396 -17.13 2.50 5.30
N GLY A 397 -15.82 2.30 5.28
CA GLY A 397 -15.14 1.23 6.01
C GLY A 397 -15.18 1.37 7.54
N TRP A 398 -15.52 2.55 8.05
CA TRP A 398 -15.73 2.80 9.48
C TRP A 398 -17.19 2.64 9.90
N LEU A 399 -18.11 2.73 8.92
CA LEU A 399 -19.55 2.71 9.14
C LEU A 399 -20.17 1.35 8.82
N PHE A 400 -19.64 0.65 7.80
CA PHE A 400 -20.23 -0.57 7.26
C PHE A 400 -19.21 -1.70 7.20
N LYS A 401 -19.58 -2.89 7.63
CA LYS A 401 -18.73 -4.10 7.62
C LYS A 401 -18.50 -4.63 6.20
N GLU A 402 -19.45 -4.41 5.31
CA GLU A 402 -19.43 -4.82 3.90
C GLU A 402 -18.56 -3.92 3.02
N ALA A 403 -18.08 -2.81 3.56
CA ALA A 403 -17.18 -1.92 2.84
C ALA A 403 -15.90 -2.63 2.42
N ARG A 404 -15.32 -2.21 1.30
CA ARG A 404 -14.15 -2.84 0.68
C ARG A 404 -12.85 -2.07 0.93
N GLY A 405 -12.81 -1.30 1.96
CA GLY A 405 -11.62 -0.58 2.37
C GLY A 405 -11.85 0.27 3.60
N ARG A 406 -10.75 0.58 4.29
CA ARG A 406 -10.72 1.46 5.46
C ARG A 406 -9.39 2.18 5.49
N ASN A 407 -9.41 3.48 5.72
CA ASN A 407 -8.18 4.21 5.97
C ASN A 407 -8.37 5.35 6.96
N LEU A 408 -7.25 5.84 7.49
CA LEU A 408 -7.19 7.01 8.34
C LEU A 408 -5.92 7.79 7.99
N PHE A 409 -6.01 9.11 7.99
CA PHE A 409 -4.83 9.96 7.93
C PHE A 409 -4.91 11.09 8.96
N VAL A 410 -3.75 11.49 9.47
CA VAL A 410 -3.60 12.63 10.38
C VAL A 410 -2.33 13.40 10.02
N ASN A 411 -2.43 14.71 9.97
CA ASN A 411 -1.29 15.60 9.80
C ASN A 411 -1.39 16.73 10.84
N VAL A 412 -0.28 17.01 11.49
CA VAL A 412 -0.16 18.10 12.47
C VAL A 412 1.03 18.95 12.09
N GLY A 413 0.89 20.24 12.14
CA GLY A 413 1.98 21.16 11.84
C GLY A 413 1.93 22.40 12.72
N LYS A 414 3.10 23.05 12.87
CA LYS A 414 3.25 24.32 13.57
C LYS A 414 4.24 25.20 12.83
N SER A 415 3.87 26.46 12.67
CA SER A 415 4.77 27.50 12.15
C SER A 415 5.30 28.37 13.31
N PHE A 416 6.58 28.75 13.22
CA PHE A 416 7.33 29.50 14.22
C PHE A 416 7.80 30.85 13.68
#